data_bbb3108405d1a260de4643f2a290fe55
#
_entry.id   bbb3108405d1a260de4643f2a290fe55
#
_cell.length_a   1.000
_cell.length_b   1.000
_cell.length_c   1.000
_cell.angle_alpha   90.00
_cell.angle_beta   90.00
_cell.angle_gamma   90.00
#
_symmetry.space_group_name_H-M   'P 1'
#
loop_
_entity.id
_entity.type
_entity.pdbx_description
1 polymer ?
#
loop_
_entity_poly.entity_id
_entity_poly.type
_entity_poly.pdbx_seq_one_letter_code
_entity_poly.pdbx_strand_id
1 'polypeptide(L)'
;MPKLTRIYTRTGDDGTTGLVGGQRIKKNALRIETYGTIDELSSVIGLARTALADVLRSRAIDHVRAVTAATRLDAWLAWTQDVLFNIGAELATLPQDRRPGMPVATDQDVAALERAIDEAQRDLEPLANFIHPGGAYPGAFLHQARTVARRAERLIISLAETDELSPALRKYMNRLSDALFVWSRWINHALDQPEHLWNAATKPPA
;
A
#
# COMPACT_ATOMS: atom_id res chain seq x y z
N MET A 1 -13.68 -5.42 20.56
CA MET A 1 -14.06 -4.71 19.31
C MET A 1 -15.49 -4.24 19.46
N PRO A 2 -15.85 -2.98 19.10
CA PRO A 2 -17.23 -2.53 19.13
C PRO A 2 -18.05 -3.35 18.13
N LYS A 3 -19.24 -3.81 18.56
CA LYS A 3 -20.21 -4.43 17.66
C LYS A 3 -20.79 -3.32 16.76
N LEU A 4 -20.49 -3.37 15.46
CA LEU A 4 -21.12 -2.50 14.47
C LEU A 4 -22.55 -3.00 14.22
N THR A 5 -23.51 -2.44 14.94
CA THR A 5 -24.93 -2.79 14.81
C THR A 5 -25.65 -1.98 13.73
N ARG A 6 -25.09 -0.81 13.38
CA ARG A 6 -25.54 0.04 12.26
C ARG A 6 -24.35 0.61 11.54
N ILE A 7 -24.38 0.58 10.21
CA ILE A 7 -23.30 1.11 9.36
C ILE A 7 -23.38 2.65 9.24
N TYR A 8 -24.57 3.21 9.09
CA TYR A 8 -24.78 4.65 9.04
C TYR A 8 -25.29 5.19 10.38
N THR A 9 -24.71 6.29 10.84
CA THR A 9 -25.07 6.95 12.10
C THR A 9 -25.72 8.32 11.88
N ARG A 10 -25.62 8.87 10.68
CA ARG A 10 -26.08 10.22 10.27
C ARG A 10 -25.39 11.38 11.03
N THR A 11 -24.42 11.09 11.88
CA THR A 11 -23.70 12.11 12.68
C THR A 11 -22.68 12.91 11.88
N GLY A 12 -22.42 12.52 10.63
CA GLY A 12 -21.44 13.18 9.75
C GLY A 12 -22.07 13.93 8.57
N ASP A 13 -23.39 14.10 8.53
CA ASP A 13 -24.08 14.74 7.41
C ASP A 13 -23.83 16.27 7.38
N ASP A 14 -23.38 16.84 8.49
CA ASP A 14 -22.93 18.23 8.64
C ASP A 14 -21.50 18.50 8.06
N GLY A 15 -20.87 17.51 7.43
CA GLY A 15 -19.51 17.62 6.89
C GLY A 15 -18.41 17.43 7.92
N THR A 16 -18.73 16.94 9.13
CA THR A 16 -17.74 16.59 10.16
C THR A 16 -17.63 15.09 10.37
N THR A 17 -16.54 14.63 11.00
CA THR A 17 -16.32 13.24 11.41
C THR A 17 -15.67 13.17 12.78
N GLY A 18 -15.78 12.02 13.47
CA GLY A 18 -15.12 11.79 14.75
C GLY A 18 -13.73 11.19 14.61
N LEU A 19 -12.80 11.61 15.48
CA LEU A 19 -11.53 10.96 15.72
C LEU A 19 -11.65 9.93 16.85
N VAL A 20 -10.58 9.14 17.08
CA VAL A 20 -10.58 8.07 18.12
C VAL A 20 -10.83 8.62 19.51
N GLY A 21 -10.33 9.83 19.86
CA GLY A 21 -10.59 10.50 21.14
C GLY A 21 -11.98 11.15 21.26
N GLY A 22 -12.85 11.04 20.25
CA GLY A 22 -14.19 11.62 20.25
C GLY A 22 -14.27 13.05 19.72
N GLN A 23 -13.15 13.69 19.40
CA GLN A 23 -13.14 15.02 18.81
C GLN A 23 -13.77 15.01 17.42
N ARG A 24 -14.48 16.10 17.09
CA ARG A 24 -15.07 16.32 15.77
C ARG A 24 -14.14 17.18 14.92
N ILE A 25 -13.93 16.77 13.68
CA ILE A 25 -13.08 17.47 12.70
C ILE A 25 -13.80 17.53 11.34
N LYS A 26 -13.51 18.53 10.52
CA LYS A 26 -14.06 18.63 9.17
C LYS A 26 -13.57 17.46 8.30
N LYS A 27 -14.45 16.89 7.49
CA LYS A 27 -14.10 15.77 6.58
C LYS A 27 -13.05 16.13 5.54
N ASN A 28 -12.88 17.41 5.21
CA ASN A 28 -11.85 17.91 4.30
C ASN A 28 -10.56 18.36 5.00
N ALA A 29 -10.35 18.03 6.27
CA ALA A 29 -9.11 18.32 6.96
C ALA A 29 -7.97 17.40 6.44
N LEU A 30 -6.73 17.92 6.40
CA LEU A 30 -5.55 17.19 5.93
C LEU A 30 -5.39 15.82 6.61
N ARG A 31 -5.67 15.71 7.91
CA ARG A 31 -5.62 14.45 8.66
C ARG A 31 -6.60 13.42 8.10
N ILE A 32 -7.83 13.83 7.76
CA ILE A 32 -8.87 12.96 7.18
C ILE A 32 -8.45 12.51 5.79
N GLU A 33 -7.96 13.44 4.96
CA GLU A 33 -7.42 13.13 3.61
C GLU A 33 -6.26 12.13 3.71
N THR A 34 -5.38 12.30 4.70
CA THR A 34 -4.22 11.44 4.88
C THR A 34 -4.62 10.00 5.17
N TYR A 35 -5.44 9.75 6.21
CA TYR A 35 -5.83 8.38 6.52
C TYR A 35 -6.85 7.81 5.52
N GLY A 36 -7.66 8.65 4.86
CA GLY A 36 -8.50 8.23 3.75
C GLY A 36 -7.68 7.72 2.57
N THR A 37 -6.52 8.35 2.28
CA THR A 37 -5.59 7.87 1.26
C THR A 37 -4.90 6.56 1.67
N ILE A 38 -4.66 6.32 2.96
CA ILE A 38 -4.19 5.02 3.47
C ILE A 38 -5.24 3.92 3.24
N ASP A 39 -6.52 4.22 3.46
CA ASP A 39 -7.63 3.30 3.20
C ASP A 39 -7.79 3.01 1.70
N GLU A 40 -7.66 4.02 0.84
CA GLU A 40 -7.60 3.84 -0.62
C GLU A 40 -6.45 2.92 -1.02
N LEU A 41 -5.25 3.13 -0.46
CA LEU A 41 -4.09 2.26 -0.71
C LEU A 41 -4.37 0.82 -0.33
N SER A 42 -4.95 0.59 0.86
CA SER A 42 -5.34 -0.75 1.32
C SER A 42 -6.34 -1.40 0.37
N SER A 43 -7.29 -0.62 -0.16
CA SER A 43 -8.28 -1.11 -1.13
C SER A 43 -7.63 -1.51 -2.46
N VAL A 44 -6.67 -0.74 -2.97
CA VAL A 44 -5.92 -1.08 -4.20
C VAL A 44 -5.05 -2.32 -3.99
N ILE A 45 -4.44 -2.48 -2.80
CA ILE A 45 -3.73 -3.72 -2.43
C ILE A 45 -4.71 -4.90 -2.43
N GLY A 46 -5.93 -4.71 -1.95
CA GLY A 46 -7.00 -5.72 -2.03
C GLY A 46 -7.30 -6.18 -3.46
N LEU A 47 -7.30 -5.25 -4.44
CA LEU A 47 -7.43 -5.60 -5.86
C LEU A 47 -6.26 -6.45 -6.35
N ALA A 48 -5.02 -6.10 -5.97
CA ALA A 48 -3.85 -6.90 -6.32
C ALA A 48 -3.93 -8.32 -5.74
N ARG A 49 -4.37 -8.48 -4.49
CA ARG A 49 -4.58 -9.77 -3.83
C ARG A 49 -5.68 -10.60 -4.52
N THR A 50 -6.77 -9.97 -4.92
CA THR A 50 -7.83 -10.64 -5.69
C THR A 50 -7.30 -11.15 -7.02
N ALA A 51 -6.50 -10.35 -7.73
CA ALA A 51 -5.87 -10.77 -8.97
C ALA A 51 -4.86 -11.90 -8.77
N LEU A 52 -4.11 -11.92 -7.66
CA LEU A 52 -3.23 -13.07 -7.30
C LEU A 52 -4.04 -14.34 -7.04
N ALA A 53 -5.19 -14.23 -6.37
CA ALA A 53 -6.06 -15.38 -6.15
C ALA A 53 -6.62 -15.96 -7.47
N ASP A 54 -6.88 -15.11 -8.48
CA ASP A 54 -7.27 -15.57 -9.82
C ASP A 54 -6.12 -16.31 -10.53
N VAL A 55 -4.89 -15.80 -10.40
CA VAL A 55 -3.67 -16.47 -10.86
C VAL A 55 -3.57 -17.87 -10.24
N LEU A 56 -3.72 -18.00 -8.93
CA LEU A 56 -3.63 -19.27 -8.20
C LEU A 56 -4.76 -20.25 -8.56
N ARG A 57 -5.94 -19.76 -8.94
CA ARG A 57 -7.07 -20.60 -9.39
C ARG A 57 -6.96 -21.04 -10.84
N SER A 58 -6.19 -20.35 -11.65
CA SER A 58 -6.03 -20.68 -13.06
C SER A 58 -5.24 -21.96 -13.24
N ARG A 59 -5.87 -23.01 -13.79
CA ARG A 59 -5.20 -24.28 -14.13
C ARG A 59 -4.19 -24.16 -15.28
N ALA A 60 -4.11 -22.99 -15.91
CA ALA A 60 -3.16 -22.72 -17.00
C ALA A 60 -1.74 -22.39 -16.48
N ILE A 61 -1.54 -22.26 -15.17
CA ILE A 61 -0.25 -21.93 -14.57
C ILE A 61 0.36 -23.22 -13.99
N ASP A 62 1.06 -23.96 -14.83
CA ASP A 62 1.81 -25.16 -14.43
C ASP A 62 3.20 -24.84 -13.84
N HIS A 63 3.53 -23.54 -13.62
CA HIS A 63 4.85 -23.14 -13.18
C HIS A 63 4.93 -22.97 -11.65
N VAL A 64 5.65 -23.84 -10.98
CA VAL A 64 5.97 -23.79 -9.53
C VAL A 64 6.43 -22.37 -9.12
N ARG A 65 7.23 -21.70 -9.98
CA ARG A 65 7.70 -20.32 -9.76
C ARG A 65 6.54 -19.34 -9.59
N ALA A 66 5.56 -19.35 -10.49
CA ALA A 66 4.43 -18.43 -10.46
C ALA A 66 3.55 -18.65 -9.22
N VAL A 67 3.27 -19.91 -8.87
CA VAL A 67 2.47 -20.27 -7.69
C VAL A 67 3.21 -19.85 -6.41
N THR A 68 4.51 -20.12 -6.32
CA THR A 68 5.33 -19.76 -5.16
C THR A 68 5.37 -18.24 -4.98
N ALA A 69 5.65 -17.49 -6.05
CA ALA A 69 5.68 -16.04 -6.01
C ALA A 69 4.32 -15.44 -5.64
N ALA A 70 3.23 -15.91 -6.26
CA ALA A 70 1.89 -15.41 -5.96
C ALA A 70 1.46 -15.67 -4.51
N THR A 71 1.71 -16.89 -4.00
CA THR A 71 1.39 -17.25 -2.60
C THR A 71 2.17 -16.39 -1.61
N ARG A 72 3.46 -16.21 -1.87
CA ARG A 72 4.34 -15.44 -1.00
C ARG A 72 4.00 -13.95 -1.03
N LEU A 73 3.73 -13.41 -2.21
CA LEU A 73 3.33 -12.03 -2.38
C LEU A 73 1.98 -11.75 -1.70
N ASP A 74 0.99 -12.65 -1.81
CA ASP A 74 -0.29 -12.48 -1.11
C ASP A 74 -0.10 -12.40 0.41
N ALA A 75 0.78 -13.21 0.99
CA ALA A 75 1.10 -13.15 2.42
C ALA A 75 1.72 -11.79 2.82
N TRP A 76 2.64 -11.24 2.01
CA TRP A 76 3.21 -9.93 2.23
C TRP A 76 2.18 -8.81 2.11
N LEU A 77 1.29 -8.89 1.11
CA LEU A 77 0.23 -7.90 0.91
C LEU A 77 -0.82 -7.95 2.02
N ALA A 78 -1.17 -9.14 2.53
CA ALA A 78 -2.04 -9.30 3.70
C ALA A 78 -1.46 -8.59 4.93
N TRP A 79 -0.20 -8.89 5.26
CA TRP A 79 0.50 -8.23 6.35
C TRP A 79 0.61 -6.71 6.14
N THR A 80 0.87 -6.25 4.91
CA THR A 80 0.90 -4.82 4.58
C THR A 80 -0.43 -4.15 4.89
N GLN A 81 -1.57 -4.77 4.57
CA GLN A 81 -2.89 -4.23 4.90
C GLN A 81 -3.09 -4.09 6.42
N ASP A 82 -2.63 -5.06 7.22
CA ASP A 82 -2.69 -4.98 8.69
C ASP A 82 -1.85 -3.79 9.22
N VAL A 83 -0.65 -3.58 8.68
CA VAL A 83 0.18 -2.43 9.05
C VAL A 83 -0.46 -1.10 8.60
N LEU A 84 -1.10 -1.05 7.43
CA LEU A 84 -1.84 0.14 6.98
C LEU A 84 -3.04 0.45 7.90
N PHE A 85 -3.73 -0.55 8.45
CA PHE A 85 -4.74 -0.34 9.48
C PHE A 85 -4.15 0.25 10.77
N ASN A 86 -2.97 -0.22 11.20
CA ASN A 86 -2.24 0.36 12.34
C ASN A 86 -1.87 1.83 12.09
N ILE A 87 -1.38 2.15 10.90
CA ILE A 87 -1.09 3.52 10.45
C ILE A 87 -2.36 4.38 10.44
N GLY A 88 -3.46 3.86 9.91
CA GLY A 88 -4.75 4.53 9.91
C GLY A 88 -5.24 4.85 11.34
N ALA A 89 -5.08 3.91 12.27
CA ALA A 89 -5.41 4.11 13.68
C ALA A 89 -4.50 5.18 14.34
N GLU A 90 -3.20 5.18 14.06
CA GLU A 90 -2.26 6.21 14.54
C GLU A 90 -2.68 7.59 14.02
N LEU A 91 -2.99 7.72 12.74
CA LEU A 91 -3.40 8.97 12.10
C LEU A 91 -4.78 9.46 12.60
N ALA A 92 -5.69 8.56 12.93
CA ALA A 92 -7.01 8.88 13.49
C ALA A 92 -6.97 9.22 14.98
N THR A 93 -5.80 9.13 15.65
CA THR A 93 -5.61 9.38 17.07
C THR A 93 -4.74 10.62 17.28
N LEU A 94 -5.27 11.64 17.97
CA LEU A 94 -4.47 12.82 18.32
C LEU A 94 -3.39 12.46 19.36
N PRO A 95 -2.26 13.20 19.41
CA PRO A 95 -1.16 12.90 20.35
C PRO A 95 -1.60 12.73 21.81
N GLN A 96 -2.52 13.58 22.29
CA GLN A 96 -3.03 13.54 23.66
C GLN A 96 -3.93 12.31 23.97
N ASP A 97 -4.45 11.64 22.94
CA ASP A 97 -5.32 10.47 23.07
C ASP A 97 -4.55 9.15 22.91
N ARG A 98 -3.26 9.22 22.60
CA ARG A 98 -2.40 8.05 22.44
C ARG A 98 -2.18 7.36 23.77
N ARG A 99 -2.27 6.03 23.74
CA ARG A 99 -2.08 5.18 24.94
C ARG A 99 -0.99 4.14 24.67
N PRO A 100 -0.25 3.71 25.69
CA PRO A 100 0.69 2.60 25.57
C PRO A 100 -0.01 1.36 24.98
N GLY A 101 0.66 0.68 24.03
CA GLY A 101 0.14 -0.51 23.38
C GLY A 101 -0.85 -0.26 22.22
N MET A 102 -1.08 0.98 21.83
CA MET A 102 -1.82 1.25 20.60
C MET A 102 -1.03 0.76 19.38
N PRO A 103 -1.72 0.18 18.38
CA PRO A 103 -1.06 -0.29 17.16
C PRO A 103 -0.47 0.91 16.39
N VAL A 104 0.80 0.78 16.01
CA VAL A 104 1.54 1.77 15.20
C VAL A 104 2.49 1.02 14.28
N ALA A 105 2.97 1.68 13.23
CA ALA A 105 4.10 1.17 12.46
C ALA A 105 5.40 1.25 13.28
N THR A 106 6.25 0.24 13.15
CA THR A 106 7.50 0.09 13.91
C THR A 106 8.73 0.02 13.00
N ASP A 107 9.92 0.23 13.56
CA ASP A 107 11.17 0.00 12.81
C ASP A 107 11.35 -1.49 12.43
N GLN A 108 10.71 -2.42 13.13
CA GLN A 108 10.69 -3.84 12.75
C GLN A 108 9.87 -4.05 11.46
N ASP A 109 8.77 -3.33 11.28
CA ASP A 109 7.98 -3.37 10.06
C ASP A 109 8.77 -2.79 8.88
N VAL A 110 9.52 -1.71 9.10
CA VAL A 110 10.42 -1.14 8.09
C VAL A 110 11.47 -2.17 7.67
N ALA A 111 12.16 -2.79 8.63
CA ALA A 111 13.15 -3.83 8.36
C ALA A 111 12.55 -5.06 7.67
N ALA A 112 11.28 -5.39 7.94
CA ALA A 112 10.58 -6.47 7.26
C ALA A 112 10.35 -6.16 5.77
N LEU A 113 9.94 -4.92 5.44
CA LEU A 113 9.82 -4.49 4.04
C LEU A 113 11.17 -4.53 3.32
N GLU A 114 12.24 -4.04 3.94
CA GLU A 114 13.58 -4.05 3.36
C GLU A 114 14.03 -5.48 3.03
N ARG A 115 13.84 -6.43 3.94
CA ARG A 115 14.12 -7.85 3.66
C ARG A 115 13.28 -8.42 2.52
N ALA A 116 12.00 -8.05 2.45
CA ALA A 116 11.11 -8.52 1.39
C ALA A 116 11.48 -7.94 0.01
N ILE A 117 11.96 -6.69 -0.03
CA ILE A 117 12.51 -6.05 -1.22
C ILE A 117 13.75 -6.80 -1.69
N ASP A 118 14.74 -6.96 -0.80
CA ASP A 118 16.02 -7.62 -1.10
C ASP A 118 15.81 -9.04 -1.61
N GLU A 119 14.84 -9.74 -1.03
CA GLU A 119 14.51 -11.09 -1.42
C GLU A 119 13.90 -11.17 -2.82
N ALA A 120 12.92 -10.34 -3.13
CA ALA A 120 12.29 -10.30 -4.45
C ALA A 120 13.27 -9.81 -5.54
N GLN A 121 14.20 -8.93 -5.19
CA GLN A 121 15.22 -8.42 -6.13
C GLN A 121 16.23 -9.48 -6.59
N ARG A 122 16.44 -10.56 -5.83
CA ARG A 122 17.38 -11.63 -6.24
C ARG A 122 16.97 -12.34 -7.52
N ASP A 123 15.68 -12.34 -7.82
CA ASP A 123 15.10 -12.99 -8.99
C ASP A 123 15.00 -12.02 -10.20
N LEU A 124 15.41 -10.75 -10.02
CA LEU A 124 15.23 -9.70 -11.02
C LEU A 124 16.56 -9.19 -11.57
N GLU A 125 16.59 -9.04 -12.89
CA GLU A 125 17.70 -8.34 -13.53
C GLU A 125 17.73 -6.85 -13.13
N PRO A 126 18.92 -6.25 -12.98
CA PRO A 126 19.06 -4.83 -12.73
C PRO A 126 18.36 -3.99 -13.81
N LEU A 127 17.68 -2.93 -13.41
CA LEU A 127 17.07 -2.00 -14.35
C LEU A 127 18.12 -1.10 -14.99
N ALA A 128 18.22 -1.15 -16.31
CA ALA A 128 19.03 -0.23 -17.11
C ALA A 128 18.25 0.98 -17.62
N ASN A 129 16.91 0.99 -17.49
CA ASN A 129 16.03 2.05 -17.97
C ASN A 129 14.72 2.10 -17.13
N PHE A 130 13.92 3.18 -17.29
CA PHE A 130 12.57 3.21 -16.74
C PHE A 130 11.66 2.21 -17.44
N ILE A 131 10.67 1.70 -16.69
CA ILE A 131 9.63 0.81 -17.21
C ILE A 131 8.27 1.50 -17.13
N HIS A 132 7.41 1.20 -18.09
CA HIS A 132 6.01 1.60 -18.03
C HIS A 132 5.25 0.74 -17.01
N PRO A 133 4.36 1.35 -16.19
CA PRO A 133 3.42 0.58 -15.35
C PRO A 133 2.55 -0.33 -16.21
N GLY A 134 2.48 -1.62 -15.87
CA GLY A 134 1.70 -2.60 -16.64
C GLY A 134 2.09 -4.05 -16.32
N GLY A 135 1.85 -4.94 -17.27
CA GLY A 135 2.06 -6.37 -17.15
C GLY A 135 0.78 -7.13 -16.83
N ALA A 136 0.88 -8.23 -16.06
CA ALA A 136 -0.28 -8.95 -15.56
C ALA A 136 -1.10 -8.09 -14.58
N TYR A 137 -2.38 -8.42 -14.39
CA TYR A 137 -3.27 -7.70 -13.49
C TYR A 137 -2.68 -7.46 -12.08
N PRO A 138 -2.08 -8.46 -11.40
CA PRO A 138 -1.47 -8.21 -10.10
C PRO A 138 -0.37 -7.14 -10.16
N GLY A 139 0.53 -7.23 -11.16
CA GLY A 139 1.62 -6.27 -11.36
C GLY A 139 1.09 -4.85 -11.63
N ALA A 140 0.07 -4.72 -12.48
CA ALA A 140 -0.56 -3.44 -12.81
C ALA A 140 -1.21 -2.79 -11.56
N PHE A 141 -1.94 -3.56 -10.74
CA PHE A 141 -2.50 -3.06 -9.48
C PHE A 141 -1.43 -2.67 -8.46
N LEU A 142 -0.29 -3.38 -8.40
CA LEU A 142 0.82 -2.99 -7.55
C LEU A 142 1.48 -1.68 -8.00
N HIS A 143 1.58 -1.43 -9.30
CA HIS A 143 2.00 -0.12 -9.81
C HIS A 143 1.01 0.99 -9.42
N GLN A 144 -0.30 0.75 -9.47
CA GLN A 144 -1.31 1.69 -8.99
C GLN A 144 -1.15 1.92 -7.48
N ALA A 145 -1.06 0.85 -6.67
CA ALA A 145 -0.83 0.94 -5.23
C ALA A 145 0.40 1.77 -4.90
N ARG A 146 1.51 1.58 -5.64
CA ARG A 146 2.73 2.38 -5.51
C ARG A 146 2.46 3.89 -5.67
N THR A 147 1.67 4.28 -6.66
CA THR A 147 1.38 5.71 -6.87
C THR A 147 0.51 6.29 -5.77
N VAL A 148 -0.45 5.51 -5.24
CA VAL A 148 -1.26 5.90 -4.07
C VAL A 148 -0.41 5.97 -2.81
N ALA A 149 0.51 5.01 -2.59
CA ALA A 149 1.46 5.03 -1.46
C ALA A 149 2.31 6.32 -1.46
N ARG A 150 2.83 6.73 -2.62
CA ARG A 150 3.57 7.99 -2.78
C ARG A 150 2.71 9.23 -2.54
N ARG A 151 1.42 9.19 -2.87
CA ARG A 151 0.49 10.27 -2.51
C ARG A 151 0.27 10.32 -1.00
N ALA A 152 0.02 9.18 -0.36
CA ALA A 152 -0.11 9.07 1.10
C ALA A 152 1.16 9.55 1.82
N GLU A 153 2.34 9.18 1.35
CA GLU A 153 3.62 9.65 1.88
C GLU A 153 3.71 11.19 1.87
N ARG A 154 3.38 11.85 0.77
CA ARG A 154 3.38 13.32 0.69
C ARG A 154 2.38 13.96 1.66
N LEU A 155 1.19 13.40 1.80
CA LEU A 155 0.19 13.89 2.77
C LEU A 155 0.67 13.72 4.22
N ILE A 156 1.35 12.60 4.53
CA ILE A 156 1.97 12.36 5.84
C ILE A 156 3.06 13.39 6.13
N ILE A 157 3.89 13.73 5.14
CA ILE A 157 4.93 14.76 5.28
C ILE A 157 4.29 16.10 5.61
N SER A 158 3.25 16.50 4.85
CA SER A 158 2.53 17.76 5.12
C SER A 158 1.84 17.77 6.49
N LEU A 159 1.25 16.63 6.89
CA LEU A 159 0.63 16.52 8.22
C LEU A 159 1.67 16.61 9.35
N ALA A 160 2.87 16.08 9.13
CA ALA A 160 3.96 16.10 10.12
C ALA A 160 4.55 17.49 10.36
N GLU A 161 4.19 18.51 9.57
CA GLU A 161 4.56 19.91 9.81
C GLU A 161 3.80 20.50 11.01
N THR A 162 2.61 19.99 11.31
CA THR A 162 1.72 20.51 12.36
C THR A 162 1.42 19.48 13.44
N ASP A 163 1.65 18.21 13.16
CA ASP A 163 1.28 17.09 14.02
C ASP A 163 2.47 16.18 14.31
N GLU A 164 2.57 15.72 15.54
CA GLU A 164 3.57 14.74 15.93
C GLU A 164 3.18 13.36 15.38
N LEU A 165 3.97 12.82 14.46
CA LEU A 165 3.82 11.49 13.88
C LEU A 165 5.07 10.63 14.18
N SER A 166 4.89 9.31 14.31
CA SER A 166 6.02 8.42 14.54
C SER A 166 7.03 8.45 13.39
N PRO A 167 8.35 8.44 13.68
CA PRO A 167 9.37 8.36 12.62
C PRO A 167 9.26 7.08 11.79
N ALA A 168 8.86 5.97 12.41
CA ALA A 168 8.70 4.69 11.73
C ALA A 168 7.60 4.72 10.66
N LEU A 169 6.51 5.46 10.89
CA LEU A 169 5.43 5.64 9.93
C LEU A 169 5.94 6.23 8.60
N ARG A 170 6.73 7.31 8.67
CA ARG A 170 7.30 7.94 7.46
C ARG A 170 8.26 7.01 6.72
N LYS A 171 9.14 6.34 7.46
CA LYS A 171 10.08 5.35 6.89
C LYS A 171 9.31 4.22 6.21
N TYR A 172 8.29 3.68 6.87
CA TYR A 172 7.48 2.59 6.36
C TYR A 172 6.81 2.96 5.02
N MET A 173 6.14 4.12 4.96
CA MET A 173 5.46 4.55 3.73
C MET A 173 6.42 4.77 2.56
N ASN A 174 7.60 5.30 2.82
CA ASN A 174 8.65 5.43 1.81
C ASN A 174 9.09 4.05 1.30
N ARG A 175 9.46 3.11 2.20
CA ARG A 175 9.84 1.74 1.84
C ARG A 175 8.72 0.94 1.19
N LEU A 176 7.46 1.16 1.60
CA LEU A 176 6.33 0.50 0.98
C LEU A 176 6.20 0.85 -0.51
N SER A 177 6.46 2.10 -0.89
CA SER A 177 6.44 2.49 -2.30
C SER A 177 7.50 1.75 -3.12
N ASP A 178 8.68 1.51 -2.55
CA ASP A 178 9.76 0.74 -3.17
C ASP A 178 9.40 -0.76 -3.24
N ALA A 179 8.85 -1.31 -2.16
CA ALA A 179 8.38 -2.70 -2.12
C ALA A 179 7.32 -2.97 -3.21
N LEU A 180 6.31 -2.11 -3.33
CA LEU A 180 5.25 -2.24 -4.34
C LEU A 180 5.82 -2.19 -5.77
N PHE A 181 6.86 -1.39 -6.01
CA PHE A 181 7.56 -1.36 -7.29
C PHE A 181 8.30 -2.67 -7.56
N VAL A 182 9.08 -3.15 -6.62
CA VAL A 182 9.85 -4.39 -6.77
C VAL A 182 8.91 -5.59 -6.90
N TRP A 183 7.86 -5.66 -6.10
CA TRP A 183 6.87 -6.73 -6.16
C TRP A 183 6.07 -6.74 -7.46
N SER A 184 5.79 -5.56 -8.06
CA SER A 184 5.14 -5.50 -9.37
C SER A 184 6.00 -6.13 -10.46
N ARG A 185 7.31 -5.87 -10.45
CA ARG A 185 8.28 -6.49 -11.35
C ARG A 185 8.41 -8.00 -11.10
N TRP A 186 8.52 -8.36 -9.82
CA TRP A 186 8.74 -9.74 -9.41
C TRP A 186 7.59 -10.66 -9.81
N ILE A 187 6.33 -10.23 -9.57
CA ILE A 187 5.18 -11.03 -10.00
C ILE A 187 5.04 -11.07 -11.54
N ASN A 188 5.32 -9.98 -12.24
CA ASN A 188 5.34 -9.97 -13.70
C ASN A 188 6.40 -10.95 -14.24
N HIS A 189 7.61 -10.92 -13.67
CA HIS A 189 8.68 -11.88 -14.02
C HIS A 189 8.25 -13.34 -13.75
N ALA A 190 7.63 -13.60 -12.60
CA ALA A 190 7.15 -14.94 -12.26
C ALA A 190 6.03 -15.44 -13.19
N LEU A 191 5.28 -14.53 -13.80
CA LEU A 191 4.20 -14.80 -14.76
C LEU A 191 4.65 -14.67 -16.22
N ASP A 192 5.96 -14.61 -16.49
CA ASP A 192 6.55 -14.46 -17.82
C ASP A 192 6.01 -13.25 -18.60
N GLN A 193 5.66 -12.17 -17.89
CA GLN A 193 5.23 -10.91 -18.49
C GLN A 193 6.44 -10.00 -18.76
N PRO A 194 6.67 -9.58 -20.01
CA PRO A 194 7.81 -8.72 -20.33
C PRO A 194 7.62 -7.30 -19.76
N GLU A 195 8.72 -6.69 -19.34
CA GLU A 195 8.76 -5.26 -18.97
C GLU A 195 8.78 -4.39 -20.23
N HIS A 196 7.92 -3.36 -20.28
CA HIS A 196 7.94 -2.37 -21.34
C HIS A 196 8.85 -1.21 -20.95
N LEU A 197 10.02 -1.14 -21.60
CA LEU A 197 10.98 -0.08 -21.34
C LEU A 197 10.51 1.26 -21.92
N TRP A 198 10.75 2.34 -21.19
CA TRP A 198 10.52 3.70 -21.67
C TRP A 198 11.45 4.01 -22.85
N ASN A 199 10.89 4.62 -23.89
CA ASN A 199 11.62 5.09 -25.07
C ASN A 199 11.31 6.58 -25.31
N ALA A 200 12.30 7.43 -25.06
CA ALA A 200 12.19 8.87 -25.27
C ALA A 200 11.99 9.28 -26.76
N ALA A 201 12.38 8.41 -27.69
CA ALA A 201 12.28 8.64 -29.13
C ALA A 201 11.01 8.05 -29.76
N THR A 202 10.01 7.67 -28.94
CA THR A 202 8.77 7.09 -29.44
C THR A 202 8.03 8.04 -30.37
N LYS A 203 7.42 7.49 -31.42
CA LYS A 203 6.56 8.21 -32.36
C LYS A 203 5.12 7.68 -32.26
N PRO A 204 4.10 8.48 -32.59
CA PRO A 204 2.75 7.98 -32.65
C PRO A 204 2.64 6.84 -33.67
N PRO A 205 1.73 5.86 -33.44
CA PRO A 205 1.40 4.87 -34.45
C PRO A 205 0.93 5.54 -35.75
N ALA A 206 1.19 4.89 -36.89
CA ALA A 206 0.71 5.34 -38.19
C ALA A 206 -0.82 5.15 -38.31
#